data_1b04cf78ec5335d4020744d8cf37b357
#
_entry.id   1b04cf78ec5335d4020744d8cf37b357
#
_cell.length_a   1.000
_cell.length_b   1.000
_cell.length_c   1.000
_cell.angle_alpha   90.00
_cell.angle_beta   90.00
_cell.angle_gamma   90.00
#
_symmetry.space_group_name_H-M   'P 1'
#
loop_
_entity.id
_entity.type
_entity.pdbx_description
1 polymer ?
#
loop_
_entity_poly.entity_id
_entity_poly.type
_entity_poly.pdbx_seq_one_letter_code
_entity_poly.pdbx_strand_id
1 'polypeptide(L)'
;MATGILEKGNPRVAESIRAAVEKKQLSLPPLPASFFQVNEADRAWVDSMCTPQPLGTYTEKLVLTGAREGIAKKTYIRAKGYAQPIFDTAEEKLKKDPTWRVLPVQSGHDVMIDTPDRLVEMLLEAA
;
A
#
# COMPACT_ATOMS: atom_id res chain seq x y z
N MET A 1 9.41 -15.57 -6.21
CA MET A 1 8.82 -14.96 -7.41
C MET A 1 8.51 -13.49 -7.10
N ALA A 2 9.11 -12.58 -7.84
CA ALA A 2 8.79 -11.17 -7.73
C ALA A 2 7.43 -10.93 -8.40
N THR A 3 6.43 -10.56 -7.61
CA THR A 3 5.11 -10.20 -8.11
C THR A 3 4.93 -8.71 -7.97
N GLY A 4 4.79 -8.02 -9.10
CA GLY A 4 4.59 -6.57 -9.13
C GLY A 4 3.12 -6.17 -9.10
N ILE A 5 2.87 -4.88 -8.96
CA ILE A 5 1.54 -4.27 -8.98
C ILE A 5 0.78 -4.55 -10.29
N LEU A 6 1.52 -4.77 -11.40
CA LEU A 6 0.98 -5.13 -12.71
C LEU A 6 0.29 -6.50 -12.74
N GLU A 7 0.66 -7.40 -11.85
CA GLU A 7 0.19 -8.79 -11.85
C GLU A 7 -0.92 -9.02 -10.82
N LYS A 8 -0.88 -8.30 -9.69
CA LYS A 8 -1.77 -8.53 -8.55
C LYS A 8 -2.50 -7.29 -8.04
N GLY A 9 -2.20 -6.11 -8.59
CA GLY A 9 -2.84 -4.86 -8.21
C GLY A 9 -4.23 -4.67 -8.82
N ASN A 10 -4.79 -3.49 -8.58
CA ASN A 10 -6.06 -3.09 -9.17
C ASN A 10 -5.96 -3.09 -10.71
N PRO A 11 -6.86 -3.78 -11.45
CA PRO A 11 -6.80 -3.89 -12.91
C PRO A 11 -6.76 -2.54 -13.64
N ARG A 12 -7.52 -1.54 -13.17
CA ARG A 12 -7.53 -0.19 -13.77
C ARG A 12 -6.19 0.51 -13.62
N VAL A 13 -5.55 0.37 -12.46
CA VAL A 13 -4.20 0.91 -12.23
C VAL A 13 -3.19 0.21 -13.12
N ALA A 14 -3.25 -1.11 -13.23
CA ALA A 14 -2.38 -1.89 -14.10
C ALA A 14 -2.52 -1.49 -15.58
N GLU A 15 -3.74 -1.23 -16.04
CA GLU A 15 -4.01 -0.73 -17.40
C GLU A 15 -3.40 0.64 -17.65
N SER A 16 -3.58 1.59 -16.70
CA SER A 16 -2.97 2.92 -16.78
C SER A 16 -1.45 2.85 -16.85
N ILE A 17 -0.82 1.95 -16.10
CA ILE A 17 0.63 1.74 -16.14
C ILE A 17 1.06 1.20 -17.51
N ARG A 18 0.37 0.19 -18.06
CA ARG A 18 0.67 -0.35 -19.39
C ARG A 18 0.56 0.71 -20.49
N ALA A 19 -0.53 1.50 -20.46
CA ALA A 19 -0.71 2.59 -21.40
C ALA A 19 0.40 3.66 -21.31
N ALA A 20 0.88 3.96 -20.11
CA ALA A 20 1.98 4.89 -19.90
C ALA A 20 3.31 4.33 -20.44
N VAL A 21 3.56 3.02 -20.28
CA VAL A 21 4.73 2.34 -20.86
C VAL A 21 4.71 2.43 -22.39
N GLU A 22 3.57 2.12 -23.02
CA GLU A 22 3.40 2.20 -24.48
C GLU A 22 3.65 3.62 -25.01
N LYS A 23 3.19 4.63 -24.27
CA LYS A 23 3.39 6.05 -24.60
C LYS A 23 4.77 6.59 -24.21
N LYS A 24 5.66 5.76 -23.68
CA LYS A 24 7.01 6.14 -23.21
C LYS A 24 6.98 7.30 -22.20
N GLN A 25 5.99 7.35 -21.33
CA GLN A 25 5.91 8.34 -20.25
C GLN A 25 6.99 8.04 -19.21
N LEU A 26 7.49 9.07 -18.54
CA LEU A 26 8.50 8.93 -17.48
C LEU A 26 7.86 8.75 -16.11
N SER A 27 6.62 9.24 -15.94
CA SER A 27 5.90 9.22 -14.66
C SER A 27 4.38 9.11 -14.87
N LEU A 28 3.68 8.74 -13.82
CA LEU A 28 2.22 8.78 -13.74
C LEU A 28 1.77 9.86 -12.74
N PRO A 29 0.68 10.58 -13.03
CA PRO A 29 0.08 11.47 -12.05
C PRO A 29 -0.40 10.67 -10.83
N PRO A 30 -0.47 11.29 -9.64
CA PRO A 30 -1.00 10.64 -8.45
C PRO A 30 -2.48 10.28 -8.65
N LEU A 31 -2.90 9.19 -8.04
CA LEU A 31 -4.31 8.89 -7.87
C LEU A 31 -4.90 9.85 -6.82
N PRO A 32 -6.18 10.26 -6.96
CA PRO A 32 -6.79 11.17 -5.99
C PRO A 32 -6.91 10.53 -4.61
N ALA A 33 -6.83 11.33 -3.55
CA ALA A 33 -6.95 10.90 -2.16
C ALA A 33 -8.26 10.12 -1.90
N SER A 34 -9.34 10.45 -2.62
CA SER A 34 -10.60 9.72 -2.55
C SER A 34 -10.49 8.26 -3.01
N PHE A 35 -9.57 7.93 -3.93
CA PHE A 35 -9.31 6.56 -4.35
C PHE A 35 -8.76 5.71 -3.18
N PHE A 36 -7.96 6.31 -2.33
CA PHE A 36 -7.39 5.69 -1.13
C PHE A 36 -8.33 5.76 0.08
N GLN A 37 -9.53 6.32 -0.11
CA GLN A 37 -10.54 6.51 0.94
C GLN A 37 -10.04 7.33 2.13
N VAL A 38 -9.17 8.29 1.86
CA VAL A 38 -8.78 9.31 2.84
C VAL A 38 -10.03 10.07 3.30
N ASN A 39 -10.11 10.43 4.57
CA ASN A 39 -11.22 11.20 5.12
C ASN A 39 -11.43 12.51 4.34
N GLU A 40 -12.68 12.97 4.24
CA GLU A 40 -13.06 14.05 3.34
C GLU A 40 -12.35 15.38 3.67
N ALA A 41 -12.11 15.64 4.96
CA ALA A 41 -11.49 16.88 5.42
C ALA A 41 -10.04 17.04 4.91
N ASP A 42 -9.31 15.94 4.77
CA ASP A 42 -7.89 15.96 4.41
C ASP A 42 -7.61 15.74 2.92
N ARG A 43 -8.62 15.35 2.11
CA ARG A 43 -8.43 15.01 0.68
C ARG A 43 -7.76 16.13 -0.10
N ALA A 44 -8.24 17.37 0.04
CA ALA A 44 -7.70 18.50 -0.71
C ALA A 44 -6.23 18.76 -0.36
N TRP A 45 -5.87 18.63 0.91
CA TRP A 45 -4.49 18.75 1.34
C TRP A 45 -3.62 17.63 0.79
N VAL A 46 -4.04 16.37 0.90
CA VAL A 46 -3.30 15.21 0.37
C VAL A 46 -3.10 15.34 -1.14
N ASP A 47 -4.14 15.67 -1.90
CA ASP A 47 -4.05 15.88 -3.35
C ASP A 47 -3.05 16.98 -3.72
N SER A 48 -2.98 18.05 -2.92
CA SER A 48 -2.03 19.15 -3.14
C SER A 48 -0.58 18.79 -2.86
N MET A 49 -0.33 17.80 -2.01
CA MET A 49 1.02 17.37 -1.60
C MET A 49 1.58 16.23 -2.46
N CYS A 50 0.71 15.52 -3.20
CA CYS A 50 1.13 14.40 -4.03
C CYS A 50 1.76 14.87 -5.35
N THR A 51 2.83 14.19 -5.77
CA THR A 51 3.56 14.47 -7.02
C THR A 51 3.55 13.25 -7.94
N PRO A 52 3.80 13.44 -9.26
CA PRO A 52 3.91 12.33 -10.19
C PRO A 52 4.96 11.30 -9.76
N GLN A 53 4.61 10.02 -9.83
CA GLN A 53 5.50 8.92 -9.47
C GLN A 53 6.24 8.39 -10.69
N PRO A 54 7.57 8.18 -10.62
CA PRO A 54 8.34 7.61 -11.73
C PRO A 54 7.81 6.25 -12.15
N LEU A 55 7.68 6.04 -13.46
CA LEU A 55 7.08 4.82 -14.02
C LEU A 55 7.88 3.56 -13.67
N GLY A 56 9.21 3.68 -13.54
CA GLY A 56 10.09 2.58 -13.14
C GLY A 56 9.69 1.92 -11.83
N THR A 57 9.16 2.68 -10.86
CA THR A 57 8.71 2.15 -9.56
C THR A 57 7.55 1.15 -9.68
N TYR A 58 6.81 1.19 -10.78
CA TYR A 58 5.71 0.26 -11.06
C TYR A 58 6.13 -0.92 -11.94
N THR A 59 7.15 -0.74 -12.78
CA THR A 59 7.55 -1.72 -13.80
C THR A 59 8.75 -2.57 -13.40
N GLU A 60 9.61 -2.05 -12.54
CA GLU A 60 10.75 -2.80 -12.03
C GLU A 60 10.31 -3.90 -11.05
N LYS A 61 10.93 -5.07 -11.19
CA LYS A 61 10.64 -6.21 -10.32
C LYS A 61 11.52 -6.19 -9.09
N LEU A 62 10.90 -6.26 -7.92
CA LEU A 62 11.63 -6.43 -6.67
C LEU A 62 12.23 -7.85 -6.61
N VAL A 63 13.54 -7.93 -6.41
CA VAL A 63 14.25 -9.19 -6.16
C VAL A 63 14.39 -9.38 -4.66
N LEU A 64 13.66 -10.37 -4.10
CA LEU A 64 13.73 -10.71 -2.68
C LEU A 64 14.91 -11.65 -2.43
N THR A 65 15.77 -11.30 -1.50
CA THR A 65 16.96 -12.08 -1.09
C THR A 65 16.70 -13.05 0.06
N GLY A 66 15.49 -13.00 0.66
CA GLY A 66 15.17 -13.75 1.88
C GLY A 66 15.56 -13.03 3.19
N ALA A 67 16.25 -11.90 3.11
CA ALA A 67 16.68 -11.16 4.32
C ALA A 67 15.50 -10.75 5.24
N ARG A 68 14.32 -10.47 4.67
CA ARG A 68 13.10 -10.15 5.43
C ARG A 68 12.67 -11.28 6.38
N GLU A 69 12.88 -12.52 6.00
CA GLU A 69 12.49 -13.70 6.78
C GLU A 69 13.29 -13.79 8.09
N GLY A 70 14.52 -13.22 8.11
CA GLY A 70 15.37 -13.13 9.31
C GLY A 70 14.95 -12.07 10.32
N ILE A 71 13.99 -11.20 10.00
CA ILE A 71 13.48 -10.19 10.94
C ILE A 71 12.62 -10.88 12.00
N ALA A 72 13.00 -10.71 13.28
CA ALA A 72 12.36 -11.41 14.39
C ALA A 72 10.94 -10.93 14.68
N LYS A 73 10.68 -9.61 14.61
CA LYS A 73 9.38 -9.00 14.86
C LYS A 73 8.84 -8.41 13.55
N LYS A 74 7.70 -8.89 13.10
CA LYS A 74 7.04 -8.42 11.88
C LYS A 74 5.59 -8.08 12.20
N THR A 75 5.16 -6.87 11.87
CA THR A 75 3.78 -6.42 12.08
C THR A 75 3.15 -6.00 10.77
N TYR A 76 1.94 -6.45 10.53
CA TYR A 76 1.11 -6.03 9.41
C TYR A 76 -0.10 -5.27 9.95
N ILE A 77 -0.22 -3.99 9.58
CA ILE A 77 -1.36 -3.14 9.92
C ILE A 77 -2.34 -3.16 8.74
N ARG A 78 -3.55 -3.67 8.98
CA ARG A 78 -4.60 -3.78 7.96
C ARG A 78 -5.64 -2.68 8.12
N ALA A 79 -5.63 -1.70 7.21
CA ALA A 79 -6.65 -0.65 7.10
C ALA A 79 -7.97 -1.24 6.59
N LYS A 80 -8.93 -1.49 7.47
CA LYS A 80 -10.18 -2.20 7.19
C LYS A 80 -11.20 -1.37 6.41
N GLY A 81 -11.13 -0.05 6.48
CA GLY A 81 -11.96 0.84 5.68
C GLY A 81 -11.60 0.86 4.20
N TYR A 82 -10.40 0.39 3.83
CA TYR A 82 -9.95 0.30 2.44
C TYR A 82 -10.11 -1.12 1.89
N ALA A 83 -11.21 -1.34 1.19
CA ALA A 83 -11.55 -2.65 0.63
C ALA A 83 -10.74 -2.95 -0.64
N GLN A 84 -9.73 -3.80 -0.52
CA GLN A 84 -8.91 -4.27 -1.64
C GLN A 84 -8.56 -5.76 -1.44
N PRO A 85 -8.96 -6.65 -2.35
CA PRO A 85 -8.78 -8.10 -2.20
C PRO A 85 -7.32 -8.54 -2.00
N ILE A 86 -6.35 -7.79 -2.57
CA ILE A 86 -4.93 -8.09 -2.40
C ILE A 86 -4.48 -7.97 -0.94
N PHE A 87 -5.02 -6.98 -0.20
CA PHE A 87 -4.67 -6.78 1.21
C PHE A 87 -5.39 -7.78 2.11
N ASP A 88 -6.60 -8.19 1.76
CA ASP A 88 -7.33 -9.24 2.48
C ASP A 88 -6.62 -10.59 2.32
N THR A 89 -6.18 -10.93 1.10
CA THR A 89 -5.38 -12.12 0.83
C THR A 89 -4.06 -12.11 1.60
N ALA A 90 -3.40 -10.95 1.68
CA ALA A 90 -2.18 -10.80 2.47
C ALA A 90 -2.45 -11.00 3.97
N GLU A 91 -3.52 -10.39 4.49
CA GLU A 91 -3.94 -10.55 5.89
C GLU A 91 -4.18 -12.02 6.25
N GLU A 92 -4.96 -12.73 5.43
CA GLU A 92 -5.26 -14.16 5.64
C GLU A 92 -4.01 -15.04 5.65
N LYS A 93 -3.07 -14.74 4.75
CA LYS A 93 -1.78 -15.45 4.70
C LYS A 93 -0.95 -15.18 5.94
N LEU A 94 -0.83 -13.92 6.35
CA LEU A 94 0.02 -13.51 7.46
C LEU A 94 -0.53 -13.95 8.81
N LYS A 95 -1.84 -14.05 8.97
CA LYS A 95 -2.47 -14.62 10.17
C LYS A 95 -2.10 -16.09 10.42
N LYS A 96 -1.70 -16.82 9.38
CA LYS A 96 -1.28 -18.22 9.48
C LYS A 96 0.21 -18.39 9.80
N ASP A 97 0.98 -17.31 9.73
CA ASP A 97 2.41 -17.30 10.01
C ASP A 97 2.67 -16.72 11.41
N PRO A 98 3.11 -17.53 12.38
CA PRO A 98 3.30 -17.10 13.77
C PRO A 98 4.40 -16.04 13.94
N THR A 99 5.23 -15.80 12.92
CA THR A 99 6.25 -14.74 12.94
C THR A 99 5.69 -13.35 12.65
N TRP A 100 4.40 -13.26 12.30
CA TRP A 100 3.72 -12.02 12.03
C TRP A 100 2.65 -11.69 13.07
N ARG A 101 2.64 -10.44 13.50
CA ARG A 101 1.52 -9.84 14.24
C ARG A 101 0.63 -9.09 13.25
N VAL A 102 -0.66 -9.40 13.23
CA VAL A 102 -1.62 -8.73 12.34
C VAL A 102 -2.55 -7.86 13.16
N LEU A 103 -2.54 -6.56 12.90
CA LEU A 103 -3.33 -5.55 13.62
C LEU A 103 -4.33 -4.87 12.67
N PRO A 104 -5.64 -5.02 12.88
CA PRO A 104 -6.64 -4.29 12.11
C PRO A 104 -6.81 -2.87 12.65
N VAL A 105 -7.10 -1.93 11.76
CA VAL A 105 -7.48 -0.55 12.10
C VAL A 105 -8.61 -0.07 11.19
N GLN A 106 -9.58 0.65 11.75
CA GLN A 106 -10.67 1.26 11.00
C GLN A 106 -10.20 2.60 10.43
N SER A 107 -9.71 2.55 9.19
CA SER A 107 -9.09 3.67 8.47
C SER A 107 -9.20 3.45 6.98
N GLY A 108 -9.14 4.51 6.19
CA GLY A 108 -8.77 4.45 4.78
C GLY A 108 -7.36 3.90 4.60
N HIS A 109 -6.86 3.87 3.37
CA HIS A 109 -5.52 3.31 3.06
C HIS A 109 -4.41 4.04 3.82
N ASP A 110 -4.52 5.34 3.93
CA ASP A 110 -3.50 6.22 4.51
C ASP A 110 -3.73 6.39 6.01
N VAL A 111 -3.43 5.34 6.76
CA VAL A 111 -3.62 5.26 8.22
C VAL A 111 -2.97 6.43 8.95
N MET A 112 -1.82 6.91 8.45
CA MET A 112 -1.09 8.05 9.01
C MET A 112 -1.85 9.38 8.87
N ILE A 113 -2.78 9.47 7.95
CA ILE A 113 -3.65 10.64 7.74
C ILE A 113 -4.95 10.48 8.53
N ASP A 114 -5.62 9.32 8.36
CA ASP A 114 -6.96 9.12 8.89
C ASP A 114 -6.98 8.87 10.41
N THR A 115 -5.98 8.17 10.93
CA THR A 115 -5.93 7.76 12.36
C THR A 115 -4.51 7.81 12.91
N PRO A 116 -3.83 8.99 12.90
CA PRO A 116 -2.43 9.12 13.28
C PRO A 116 -2.14 8.67 14.72
N ASP A 117 -3.00 9.04 15.67
CA ASP A 117 -2.81 8.68 17.08
C ASP A 117 -2.86 7.15 17.26
N ARG A 118 -3.83 6.50 16.60
CA ARG A 118 -3.92 5.03 16.64
C ARG A 118 -2.71 4.36 16.00
N LEU A 119 -2.20 4.92 14.91
CA LEU A 119 -0.97 4.43 14.29
C LEU A 119 0.22 4.52 15.26
N VAL A 120 0.37 5.65 15.97
CA VAL A 120 1.43 5.81 16.98
C VAL A 120 1.34 4.75 18.07
N GLU A 121 0.15 4.51 18.63
CA GLU A 121 -0.06 3.45 19.62
C GLU A 121 0.38 2.08 19.08
N MET A 122 -0.06 1.72 17.87
CA MET A 122 0.29 0.44 17.25
C MET A 122 1.80 0.29 16.99
N LEU A 123 2.48 1.38 16.61
CA LEU A 123 3.93 1.38 16.41
C LEU A 123 4.69 1.21 17.73
N LEU A 124 4.24 1.87 18.80
CA LEU A 124 4.83 1.71 20.14
C LEU A 124 4.62 0.30 20.68
N GLU A 125 3.46 -0.32 20.42
CA GLU A 125 3.20 -1.71 20.79
C GLU A 125 4.06 -2.71 19.98
N ALA A 126 4.51 -2.34 18.78
CA ALA A 126 5.30 -3.20 17.89
C ALA A 126 6.81 -3.13 18.14
N ALA A 127 7.28 -2.07 18.79
CA ALA A 127 8.70 -1.88 19.11
C ALA A 127 9.14 -2.83 20.22
#